data_932ca70677180f911eebbb70e0cc5aa3
#
_entry.id   932ca70677180f911eebbb70e0cc5aa3
#
_cell.length_a   1.000
_cell.length_b   1.000
_cell.length_c   1.000
_cell.angle_alpha   90.00
_cell.angle_beta   90.00
_cell.angle_gamma   90.00
#
_symmetry.space_group_name_H-M   'P 1'
#
loop_
_entity.id
_entity.type
_entity.pdbx_description
1 polymer ?
#
loop_
_entity_poly.entity_id
_entity_poly.type
_entity_poly.pdbx_seq_one_letter_code
_entity_poly.pdbx_strand_id
1 'polypeptide(L)'
;MHKVAARKAPCTEAVMKKYDICIVGAGPAGIFTAIELLRNGSGKKIVIVEKGQPVERRKCPKAYGGPCRNCKPYCHITTGFSGAGAFSDGKLSLSYEVGGELPELIGHDFAQELIDYTDKIYLEFGADEHIEGLGNEEKVKEIRRKAIKAGLKLVDCPIRHMGTEKAQGIYLAIENYLRDNGVEMIFGAQCNNIILEENVCKGVIIEDAKNGARELLADKTIIATGRRGADWLEKMCSVHNIAHAPGVVDIGVRVEVRNE
;
A
#
# COMPACT_ATOMS: atom_id res chain seq x y z
N MET A 1 28.05 55.05 4.84
CA MET A 1 27.59 53.84 5.55
C MET A 1 26.07 53.79 5.50
N HIS A 2 25.47 53.15 4.53
CA HIS A 2 24.03 52.95 4.41
C HIS A 2 23.69 51.54 4.85
N LYS A 3 22.99 51.39 5.99
CA LYS A 3 22.43 50.15 6.44
C LYS A 3 21.19 49.83 5.57
N VAL A 4 21.31 48.79 4.73
CA VAL A 4 20.17 48.22 4.05
C VAL A 4 19.42 47.35 5.06
N ALA A 5 18.23 47.81 5.44
CA ALA A 5 17.32 47.01 6.27
C ALA A 5 16.75 45.85 5.44
N ALA A 6 17.05 44.64 5.85
CA ALA A 6 16.43 43.45 5.30
C ALA A 6 14.93 43.46 5.64
N ARG A 7 14.09 43.67 4.63
CA ARG A 7 12.63 43.46 4.74
C ARG A 7 12.36 41.97 4.94
N LYS A 8 11.92 41.59 6.15
CA LYS A 8 11.27 40.30 6.37
C LYS A 8 10.02 40.24 5.49
N ALA A 9 9.96 39.30 4.58
CA ALA A 9 8.75 38.97 3.87
C ALA A 9 7.66 38.57 4.89
N PRO A 10 6.39 38.96 4.68
CA PRO A 10 5.32 38.57 5.57
C PRO A 10 5.17 37.04 5.51
N CYS A 11 5.33 36.40 6.66
CA CYS A 11 4.92 35.02 6.85
C CYS A 11 3.39 35.03 6.73
N THR A 12 2.85 34.68 5.58
CA THR A 12 1.45 34.31 5.48
C THR A 12 1.27 33.10 6.39
N GLU A 13 0.53 33.24 7.46
CA GLU A 13 0.02 32.14 8.26
C GLU A 13 -0.76 31.23 7.30
N ALA A 14 -0.10 30.22 6.75
CA ALA A 14 -0.77 29.13 6.07
C ALA A 14 -1.66 28.48 7.13
N VAL A 15 -2.98 28.59 6.98
CA VAL A 15 -3.94 27.94 7.86
C VAL A 15 -3.55 26.47 7.92
N MET A 16 -3.01 26.03 9.07
CA MET A 16 -2.57 24.66 9.27
C MET A 16 -3.80 23.78 9.23
N LYS A 17 -3.93 22.99 8.15
CA LYS A 17 -5.07 22.11 7.95
C LYS A 17 -4.93 20.93 8.91
N LYS A 18 -5.89 20.80 9.81
CA LYS A 18 -5.93 19.70 10.77
C LYS A 18 -6.88 18.59 10.28
N TYR A 19 -6.42 17.33 10.40
CA TYR A 19 -7.19 16.12 10.13
C TYR A 19 -7.40 15.33 11.42
N ASP A 20 -8.41 14.47 11.42
CA ASP A 20 -8.55 13.49 12.50
C ASP A 20 -7.54 12.36 12.30
N ILE A 21 -7.39 11.92 11.04
CA ILE A 21 -6.54 10.77 10.69
C ILE A 21 -5.66 11.11 9.47
N CYS A 22 -4.35 10.90 9.63
CA CYS A 22 -3.38 10.94 8.54
C CYS A 22 -2.87 9.51 8.27
N ILE A 23 -2.98 9.06 7.03
CA ILE A 23 -2.46 7.78 6.57
C ILE A 23 -1.27 8.04 5.66
N VAL A 24 -0.09 7.54 6.00
CA VAL A 24 1.13 7.68 5.21
C VAL A 24 1.33 6.42 4.37
N GLY A 25 1.08 6.55 3.07
CA GLY A 25 1.15 5.49 2.08
C GLY A 25 -0.23 5.07 1.56
N ALA A 26 -0.37 5.10 0.23
CA ALA A 26 -1.57 4.65 -0.49
C ALA A 26 -1.40 3.25 -1.09
N GLY A 27 -0.68 2.36 -0.42
CA GLY A 27 -0.66 0.93 -0.71
C GLY A 27 -1.91 0.22 -0.15
N PRO A 28 -2.05 -1.10 -0.32
CA PRO A 28 -3.22 -1.84 0.16
C PRO A 28 -3.55 -1.55 1.62
N ALA A 29 -2.58 -1.57 2.52
CA ALA A 29 -2.83 -1.30 3.95
C ALA A 29 -3.47 0.08 4.18
N GLY A 30 -2.94 1.15 3.56
CA GLY A 30 -3.51 2.50 3.70
C GLY A 30 -4.89 2.64 3.07
N ILE A 31 -5.08 2.04 1.90
CA ILE A 31 -6.37 2.03 1.17
C ILE A 31 -7.44 1.34 2.00
N PHE A 32 -7.18 0.11 2.46
CA PHE A 32 -8.17 -0.66 3.24
C PHE A 32 -8.44 -0.02 4.59
N THR A 33 -7.44 0.60 5.22
CA THR A 33 -7.66 1.43 6.42
C THR A 33 -8.68 2.56 6.16
N ALA A 34 -8.52 3.27 5.05
CA ALA A 34 -9.45 4.35 4.70
C ALA A 34 -10.87 3.83 4.37
N ILE A 35 -10.97 2.71 3.63
CA ILE A 35 -12.26 2.05 3.34
C ILE A 35 -12.96 1.67 4.64
N GLU A 36 -12.25 1.02 5.57
CA GLU A 36 -12.85 0.60 6.84
C GLU A 36 -13.30 1.77 7.70
N LEU A 37 -12.53 2.84 7.77
CA LEU A 37 -12.92 4.05 8.48
C LEU A 37 -14.21 4.67 7.91
N LEU A 38 -14.38 4.65 6.58
CA LEU A 38 -15.59 5.12 5.94
C LEU A 38 -16.78 4.19 6.21
N ARG A 39 -16.61 2.88 6.04
CA ARG A 39 -17.67 1.87 6.20
C ARG A 39 -18.19 1.79 7.62
N ASN A 40 -17.33 1.98 8.59
CA ASN A 40 -17.71 2.04 10.00
C ASN A 40 -18.31 3.40 10.42
N GLY A 41 -18.61 4.27 9.47
CA GLY A 41 -19.29 5.54 9.73
C GLY A 41 -18.52 6.46 10.67
N SER A 42 -17.17 6.44 10.61
CA SER A 42 -16.34 7.20 11.54
C SER A 42 -16.60 8.70 11.53
N GLY A 43 -17.13 9.26 10.43
CA GLY A 43 -17.30 10.70 10.22
C GLY A 43 -16.02 11.51 10.31
N LYS A 44 -14.86 10.84 10.30
CA LYS A 44 -13.54 11.42 10.49
C LYS A 44 -13.01 12.08 9.23
N LYS A 45 -12.30 13.18 9.41
CA LYS A 45 -11.59 13.87 8.35
C LYS A 45 -10.27 13.16 8.08
N ILE A 46 -10.21 12.41 6.97
CA ILE A 46 -9.10 11.53 6.63
C ILE A 46 -8.25 12.17 5.53
N VAL A 47 -6.93 12.08 5.65
CA VAL A 47 -5.98 12.38 4.58
C VAL A 47 -5.05 11.21 4.34
N ILE A 48 -4.79 10.90 3.07
CA ILE A 48 -3.76 9.94 2.65
C ILE A 48 -2.62 10.74 2.00
N VAL A 49 -1.40 10.51 2.46
CA VAL A 49 -0.18 11.08 1.88
C VAL A 49 0.55 10.00 1.10
N GLU A 50 0.74 10.20 -0.20
CA GLU A 50 1.43 9.24 -1.08
C GLU A 50 2.53 9.93 -1.87
N LYS A 51 3.75 9.37 -1.81
CA LYS A 51 4.91 9.91 -2.52
C LYS A 51 4.86 9.75 -4.03
N GLY A 52 4.11 8.77 -4.52
CA GLY A 52 3.91 8.54 -5.95
C GLY A 52 2.67 9.25 -6.49
N GLN A 53 2.19 8.78 -7.63
CA GLN A 53 1.11 9.40 -8.40
C GLN A 53 -0.21 8.64 -8.24
N PRO A 54 -1.37 9.28 -8.53
CA PRO A 54 -2.65 8.59 -8.66
C PRO A 54 -2.61 7.58 -9.81
N VAL A 55 -3.53 6.62 -9.83
CA VAL A 55 -3.52 5.48 -10.79
C VAL A 55 -3.41 5.96 -12.24
N GLU A 56 -4.22 6.93 -12.64
CA GLU A 56 -4.29 7.41 -14.02
C GLU A 56 -3.03 8.12 -14.52
N ARG A 57 -2.18 8.60 -13.60
CA ARG A 57 -0.89 9.26 -13.94
C ARG A 57 0.29 8.30 -13.90
N ARG A 58 0.09 7.08 -13.46
CA ARG A 58 1.12 6.05 -13.39
C ARG A 58 1.24 5.35 -14.73
N LYS A 59 2.15 5.81 -15.58
CA LYS A 59 2.39 5.26 -16.93
C LYS A 59 3.81 4.72 -17.03
N CYS A 60 3.94 3.46 -17.47
CA CYS A 60 5.23 2.82 -17.68
C CYS A 60 5.28 2.09 -19.02
N PRO A 61 6.16 2.47 -19.96
CA PRO A 61 6.29 1.77 -21.23
C PRO A 61 6.64 0.29 -21.08
N LYS A 62 7.39 -0.07 -20.02
CA LYS A 62 7.77 -1.46 -19.75
C LYS A 62 6.55 -2.36 -19.49
N ALA A 63 5.47 -1.83 -18.95
CA ALA A 63 4.22 -2.57 -18.77
C ALA A 63 3.57 -3.02 -20.11
N TYR A 64 3.97 -2.38 -21.20
CA TYR A 64 3.48 -2.65 -22.57
C TYR A 64 4.62 -3.14 -23.49
N GLY A 65 5.66 -3.79 -22.93
CA GLY A 65 6.78 -4.33 -23.72
C GLY A 65 7.85 -3.31 -24.13
N GLY A 66 7.72 -2.04 -23.79
CA GLY A 66 8.70 -1.01 -24.10
C GLY A 66 9.87 -0.96 -23.10
N PRO A 67 10.88 -0.11 -23.38
CA PRO A 67 12.06 0.02 -22.50
C PRO A 67 11.74 0.72 -21.19
N CYS A 68 12.48 0.39 -20.13
CA CYS A 68 12.38 1.07 -18.85
C CYS A 68 12.91 2.52 -18.97
N ARG A 69 12.12 3.51 -18.52
CA ARG A 69 12.49 4.93 -18.50
C ARG A 69 13.29 5.36 -17.28
N ASN A 70 13.56 4.44 -16.35
CA ASN A 70 14.23 4.75 -15.08
C ASN A 70 13.66 5.98 -14.37
N CYS A 71 12.35 5.96 -14.12
CA CYS A 71 11.59 7.08 -13.60
C CYS A 71 12.17 7.64 -12.30
N LYS A 72 12.23 8.97 -12.19
CA LYS A 72 12.66 9.70 -11.01
C LYS A 72 11.50 10.59 -10.52
N PRO A 73 11.38 10.84 -9.21
CA PRO A 73 12.13 10.24 -8.10
C PRO A 73 11.72 8.79 -7.82
N TYR A 74 10.55 8.33 -8.30
CA TYR A 74 10.00 7.01 -7.98
C TYR A 74 9.58 6.25 -9.23
N CYS A 75 9.69 4.93 -9.17
CA CYS A 75 9.21 4.03 -10.22
C CYS A 75 7.67 4.00 -10.25
N HIS A 76 7.08 4.31 -11.41
CA HIS A 76 5.62 4.35 -11.58
C HIS A 76 4.94 2.97 -11.43
N ILE A 77 5.66 1.85 -11.61
CA ILE A 77 5.10 0.50 -11.41
C ILE A 77 4.95 0.17 -9.91
N THR A 78 5.92 0.61 -9.08
CA THR A 78 5.99 0.15 -7.69
C THR A 78 5.54 1.19 -6.67
N THR A 79 5.32 2.44 -7.09
CA THR A 79 5.05 3.56 -6.18
C THR A 79 3.91 4.41 -6.70
N GLY A 80 2.99 4.77 -5.84
CA GLY A 80 1.76 5.49 -6.12
C GLY A 80 0.54 4.77 -5.56
N PHE A 81 -0.66 5.24 -5.86
CA PHE A 81 -1.89 4.64 -5.37
C PHE A 81 -1.95 3.15 -5.72
N SER A 82 -2.31 2.31 -4.79
CA SER A 82 -2.26 0.83 -4.82
C SER A 82 -0.86 0.20 -4.66
N GLY A 83 0.20 0.99 -4.50
CA GLY A 83 1.56 0.42 -4.52
C GLY A 83 1.87 -0.30 -5.83
N ALA A 84 2.34 -1.55 -5.78
CA ALA A 84 2.58 -2.37 -6.98
C ALA A 84 1.32 -3.03 -7.54
N GLY A 85 0.21 -3.05 -6.80
CA GLY A 85 -1.00 -3.82 -7.12
C GLY A 85 -1.60 -3.50 -8.49
N ALA A 86 -1.74 -2.22 -8.86
CA ALA A 86 -2.32 -1.80 -10.13
C ALA A 86 -1.49 -2.20 -11.38
N PHE A 87 -0.24 -2.60 -11.21
CA PHE A 87 0.68 -2.93 -12.31
C PHE A 87 1.29 -4.33 -12.17
N SER A 88 0.74 -5.15 -11.30
CA SER A 88 1.07 -6.57 -11.17
C SER A 88 0.04 -7.42 -11.91
N ASP A 89 0.23 -8.75 -11.89
CA ASP A 89 -0.76 -9.71 -12.38
C ASP A 89 -2.10 -9.64 -11.61
N GLY A 90 -2.14 -8.90 -10.51
CA GLY A 90 -3.32 -8.79 -9.67
C GLY A 90 -3.74 -10.12 -9.05
N LYS A 91 -2.78 -10.88 -8.53
CA LYS A 91 -3.06 -12.14 -7.83
C LYS A 91 -3.38 -11.87 -6.37
N LEU A 92 -4.55 -12.32 -5.95
CA LEU A 92 -4.97 -12.35 -4.55
C LEU A 92 -4.91 -13.79 -4.06
N SER A 93 -4.01 -14.08 -3.12
CA SER A 93 -3.96 -15.37 -2.42
C SER A 93 -5.10 -15.42 -1.41
N LEU A 94 -5.97 -16.42 -1.54
CA LEU A 94 -7.16 -16.56 -0.70
C LEU A 94 -6.97 -17.61 0.39
N SER A 95 -5.76 -17.75 0.91
CA SER A 95 -5.41 -18.71 1.95
C SER A 95 -4.43 -18.07 2.94
N TYR A 96 -4.67 -18.27 4.21
CA TYR A 96 -3.76 -17.89 5.28
C TYR A 96 -2.46 -18.70 5.30
N GLU A 97 -2.39 -19.82 4.60
CA GLU A 97 -1.16 -20.64 4.51
C GLU A 97 -0.06 -19.98 3.68
N VAL A 98 -0.37 -18.87 3.01
CA VAL A 98 0.56 -18.13 2.14
C VAL A 98 0.54 -16.64 2.50
N GLY A 99 1.70 -16.07 2.79
CA GLY A 99 1.82 -14.61 2.90
C GLY A 99 2.17 -14.05 4.26
N GLY A 100 2.83 -14.79 5.11
CA GLY A 100 3.41 -14.32 6.38
C GLY A 100 2.78 -14.95 7.61
N GLU A 101 3.09 -14.38 8.77
CA GLU A 101 2.82 -14.94 10.10
C GLU A 101 1.55 -14.36 10.76
N LEU A 102 0.65 -13.77 9.96
CA LEU A 102 -0.58 -13.17 10.51
C LEU A 102 -1.43 -14.19 11.29
N PRO A 103 -1.60 -15.46 10.82
CA PRO A 103 -2.36 -16.46 11.56
C PRO A 103 -1.79 -16.79 12.95
N GLU A 104 -0.47 -16.68 13.12
CA GLU A 104 0.19 -16.90 14.40
C GLU A 104 -0.12 -15.80 15.42
N LEU A 105 -0.40 -14.58 14.94
CA LEU A 105 -0.71 -13.42 15.77
C LEU A 105 -2.19 -13.34 16.16
N ILE A 106 -3.10 -13.69 15.25
CA ILE A 106 -4.54 -13.45 15.40
C ILE A 106 -5.40 -14.74 15.36
N GLY A 107 -4.79 -15.89 15.08
CA GLY A 107 -5.47 -17.17 14.87
C GLY A 107 -5.86 -17.41 13.40
N HIS A 108 -5.91 -18.69 13.03
CA HIS A 108 -6.15 -19.11 11.64
C HIS A 108 -7.55 -18.71 11.13
N ASP A 109 -8.58 -18.93 11.95
CA ASP A 109 -9.96 -18.65 11.56
C ASP A 109 -10.19 -17.16 11.30
N PHE A 110 -9.69 -16.30 12.18
CA PHE A 110 -9.81 -14.86 12.00
C PHE A 110 -8.95 -14.34 10.86
N ALA A 111 -7.77 -14.91 10.65
CA ALA A 111 -6.95 -14.57 9.48
C ALA A 111 -7.67 -14.90 8.17
N GLN A 112 -8.33 -16.06 8.07
CA GLN A 112 -9.12 -16.44 6.89
C GLN A 112 -10.35 -15.54 6.73
N GLU A 113 -11.04 -15.20 7.80
CA GLU A 113 -12.17 -14.26 7.76
C GLU A 113 -11.76 -12.90 7.18
N LEU A 114 -10.59 -12.37 7.56
CA LEU A 114 -10.06 -11.11 7.04
C LEU A 114 -9.66 -11.21 5.55
N ILE A 115 -9.13 -12.36 5.14
CA ILE A 115 -8.81 -12.62 3.72
C ILE A 115 -10.09 -12.63 2.90
N ASP A 116 -11.12 -13.38 3.34
CA ASP A 116 -12.41 -13.47 2.66
C ASP A 116 -13.11 -12.13 2.60
N TYR A 117 -13.02 -11.34 3.67
CA TYR A 117 -13.56 -9.99 3.72
C TYR A 117 -12.85 -9.05 2.72
N THR A 118 -11.52 -9.12 2.67
CA THR A 118 -10.73 -8.34 1.71
C THR A 118 -11.07 -8.72 0.27
N ASP A 119 -11.23 -10.01 -0.01
CA ASP A 119 -11.64 -10.51 -1.33
C ASP A 119 -13.01 -9.98 -1.76
N LYS A 120 -14.00 -9.98 -0.84
CA LYS A 120 -15.32 -9.39 -1.08
C LYS A 120 -15.22 -7.91 -1.48
N ILE A 121 -14.36 -7.14 -0.84
CA ILE A 121 -14.14 -5.75 -1.21
C ILE A 121 -13.62 -5.63 -2.65
N TYR A 122 -12.67 -6.45 -3.06
CA TYR A 122 -12.19 -6.44 -4.45
C TYR A 122 -13.29 -6.82 -5.45
N LEU A 123 -14.16 -7.78 -5.11
CA LEU A 123 -15.32 -8.15 -5.92
C LEU A 123 -16.31 -6.98 -6.09
N GLU A 124 -16.59 -6.24 -5.04
CA GLU A 124 -17.44 -5.03 -5.08
C GLU A 124 -16.89 -3.97 -6.04
N PHE A 125 -15.57 -3.88 -6.19
CA PHE A 125 -14.92 -2.96 -7.12
C PHE A 125 -14.64 -3.56 -8.50
N GLY A 126 -15.20 -4.73 -8.82
CA GLY A 126 -15.22 -5.33 -10.15
C GLY A 126 -14.14 -6.37 -10.40
N ALA A 127 -13.57 -6.99 -9.36
CA ALA A 127 -12.72 -8.16 -9.54
C ALA A 127 -13.53 -9.33 -10.12
N ASP A 128 -12.85 -10.23 -10.84
CA ASP A 128 -13.46 -11.41 -11.46
C ASP A 128 -13.86 -12.43 -10.39
N GLU A 129 -15.01 -13.07 -10.55
CA GLU A 129 -15.48 -14.11 -9.63
C GLU A 129 -14.69 -15.41 -9.72
N HIS A 130 -13.97 -15.62 -10.84
CA HIS A 130 -13.20 -16.85 -11.05
C HIS A 130 -12.04 -16.96 -10.05
N ILE A 131 -11.90 -18.16 -9.48
CA ILE A 131 -10.80 -18.52 -8.57
C ILE A 131 -10.05 -19.72 -9.16
N GLU A 132 -8.75 -19.53 -9.38
CA GLU A 132 -7.86 -20.62 -9.76
C GLU A 132 -7.58 -21.54 -8.55
N GLY A 133 -7.44 -22.84 -8.82
CA GLY A 133 -7.14 -23.83 -7.79
C GLY A 133 -8.36 -24.47 -7.13
N LEU A 134 -9.57 -24.09 -7.53
CA LEU A 134 -10.82 -24.73 -7.11
C LEU A 134 -11.44 -25.56 -8.24
N GLY A 135 -12.28 -26.53 -7.88
CA GLY A 135 -13.10 -27.31 -8.84
C GLY A 135 -12.38 -28.46 -9.55
N ASN A 136 -11.15 -28.79 -9.19
CA ASN A 136 -10.37 -29.91 -9.77
C ASN A 136 -9.74 -30.80 -8.69
N GLU A 137 -10.50 -31.16 -7.68
CA GLU A 137 -10.01 -31.84 -6.47
C GLU A 137 -9.23 -33.13 -6.76
N GLU A 138 -9.68 -33.95 -7.69
CA GLU A 138 -8.98 -35.20 -8.02
C GLU A 138 -7.62 -34.94 -8.65
N LYS A 139 -7.52 -33.95 -9.52
CA LYS A 139 -6.25 -33.56 -10.13
C LYS A 139 -5.28 -32.95 -9.09
N VAL A 140 -5.81 -32.13 -8.18
CA VAL A 140 -5.03 -31.58 -7.06
C VAL A 140 -4.53 -32.70 -6.15
N LYS A 141 -5.37 -33.70 -5.82
CA LYS A 141 -4.96 -34.87 -5.04
C LYS A 141 -3.85 -35.67 -5.75
N GLU A 142 -3.95 -35.83 -7.07
CA GLU A 142 -2.90 -36.51 -7.85
C GLU A 142 -1.58 -35.76 -7.81
N ILE A 143 -1.62 -34.43 -8.00
CA ILE A 143 -0.43 -33.58 -7.94
C ILE A 143 0.17 -33.63 -6.52
N ARG A 144 -0.67 -33.54 -5.48
CA ARG A 144 -0.23 -33.68 -4.08
C ARG A 144 0.49 -34.98 -3.80
N ARG A 145 -0.04 -36.12 -4.31
CA ARG A 145 0.62 -37.43 -4.18
C ARG A 145 1.98 -37.45 -4.87
N LYS A 146 2.08 -36.83 -6.07
CA LYS A 146 3.35 -36.74 -6.80
C LYS A 146 4.36 -35.86 -6.04
N ALA A 147 3.90 -34.72 -5.49
CA ALA A 147 4.73 -33.83 -4.68
C ALA A 147 5.29 -34.54 -3.44
N ILE A 148 4.44 -35.22 -2.67
CA ILE A 148 4.87 -36.01 -1.49
C ILE A 148 5.92 -37.06 -1.87
N LYS A 149 5.71 -37.83 -2.98
CA LYS A 149 6.69 -38.80 -3.47
C LYS A 149 8.03 -38.19 -3.86
N ALA A 150 8.04 -36.93 -4.26
CA ALA A 150 9.22 -36.16 -4.61
C ALA A 150 9.84 -35.41 -3.41
N GLY A 151 9.34 -35.59 -2.18
CA GLY A 151 9.78 -34.89 -1.00
C GLY A 151 9.35 -33.43 -0.95
N LEU A 152 8.30 -33.07 -1.71
CA LEU A 152 7.75 -31.71 -1.77
C LEU A 152 6.40 -31.63 -1.04
N LYS A 153 6.05 -30.44 -0.54
CA LYS A 153 4.74 -30.13 0.01
C LYS A 153 3.96 -29.26 -0.99
N LEU A 154 2.75 -29.69 -1.36
CA LEU A 154 1.79 -28.83 -2.07
C LEU A 154 0.99 -28.06 -1.02
N VAL A 155 1.04 -26.74 -1.09
CA VAL A 155 0.24 -25.82 -0.25
C VAL A 155 -1.03 -25.45 -1.00
N ASP A 156 -2.18 -25.48 -0.32
CA ASP A 156 -3.45 -25.06 -0.88
C ASP A 156 -3.52 -23.55 -0.88
N CYS A 157 -3.49 -22.96 -2.07
CA CYS A 157 -3.55 -21.52 -2.24
C CYS A 157 -4.49 -21.18 -3.40
N PRO A 158 -5.81 -21.11 -3.16
CA PRO A 158 -6.73 -20.58 -4.15
C PRO A 158 -6.34 -19.14 -4.49
N ILE A 159 -6.39 -18.79 -5.77
CA ILE A 159 -5.95 -17.49 -6.26
C ILE A 159 -7.07 -16.84 -7.07
N ARG A 160 -7.46 -15.63 -6.70
CA ARG A 160 -8.23 -14.77 -7.58
C ARG A 160 -7.28 -13.98 -8.48
N HIS A 161 -7.47 -14.11 -9.77
CA HIS A 161 -6.64 -13.46 -10.77
C HIS A 161 -7.37 -12.25 -11.34
N MET A 162 -6.99 -11.04 -10.93
CA MET A 162 -7.62 -9.81 -11.44
C MET A 162 -7.19 -9.46 -12.87
N GLY A 163 -6.01 -9.90 -13.28
CA GLY A 163 -5.40 -9.52 -14.55
C GLY A 163 -4.84 -8.08 -14.54
N THR A 164 -3.80 -7.83 -15.33
CA THR A 164 -3.07 -6.55 -15.30
C THR A 164 -3.92 -5.36 -15.74
N GLU A 165 -4.76 -5.53 -16.77
CA GLU A 165 -5.61 -4.44 -17.28
C GLU A 165 -6.78 -4.14 -16.34
N LYS A 166 -7.45 -5.17 -15.83
CA LYS A 166 -8.55 -5.03 -14.88
C LYS A 166 -8.08 -4.45 -13.54
N ALA A 167 -6.89 -4.83 -13.07
CA ALA A 167 -6.35 -4.33 -11.80
C ALA A 167 -6.27 -2.79 -11.77
N GLN A 168 -5.86 -2.15 -12.85
CA GLN A 168 -5.84 -0.68 -12.92
C GLN A 168 -7.24 -0.08 -12.80
N GLY A 169 -8.24 -0.68 -13.46
CA GLY A 169 -9.64 -0.24 -13.38
C GLY A 169 -10.22 -0.39 -11.97
N ILE A 170 -9.96 -1.51 -11.30
CA ILE A 170 -10.38 -1.77 -9.92
C ILE A 170 -9.79 -0.73 -8.97
N TYR A 171 -8.48 -0.50 -9.03
CA TYR A 171 -7.85 0.49 -8.16
C TYR A 171 -8.25 1.93 -8.47
N LEU A 172 -8.58 2.26 -9.72
CA LEU A 172 -9.15 3.56 -10.06
C LEU A 172 -10.56 3.71 -9.47
N ALA A 173 -11.37 2.66 -9.50
CA ALA A 173 -12.69 2.67 -8.87
C ALA A 173 -12.59 2.86 -7.35
N ILE A 174 -11.64 2.20 -6.70
CA ILE A 174 -11.35 2.39 -5.27
C ILE A 174 -10.87 3.82 -4.99
N GLU A 175 -9.96 4.37 -5.80
CA GLU A 175 -9.47 5.74 -5.64
C GLU A 175 -10.62 6.76 -5.73
N ASN A 176 -11.49 6.59 -6.71
CA ASN A 176 -12.68 7.44 -6.88
C ASN A 176 -13.64 7.28 -5.69
N TYR A 177 -13.92 6.06 -5.25
CA TYR A 177 -14.74 5.81 -4.07
C TYR A 177 -14.24 6.57 -2.83
N LEU A 178 -12.95 6.50 -2.55
CA LEU A 178 -12.36 7.22 -1.41
C LEU A 178 -12.51 8.74 -1.57
N ARG A 179 -12.25 9.26 -2.77
CA ARG A 179 -12.37 10.69 -3.08
C ARG A 179 -13.81 11.18 -2.94
N ASP A 180 -14.77 10.44 -3.49
CA ASP A 180 -16.19 10.81 -3.48
C ASP A 180 -16.78 10.75 -2.07
N ASN A 181 -16.19 9.95 -1.18
CA ASN A 181 -16.53 9.88 0.24
C ASN A 181 -15.68 10.81 1.14
N GLY A 182 -15.00 11.80 0.55
CA GLY A 182 -14.37 12.89 1.28
C GLY A 182 -12.97 12.59 1.82
N VAL A 183 -12.33 11.47 1.43
CA VAL A 183 -10.92 11.23 1.76
C VAL A 183 -10.04 12.14 0.91
N GLU A 184 -9.27 13.00 1.56
CA GLU A 184 -8.28 13.83 0.86
C GLU A 184 -7.04 12.99 0.54
N MET A 185 -6.53 13.10 -0.68
CA MET A 185 -5.33 12.40 -1.11
C MET A 185 -4.29 13.39 -1.63
N ILE A 186 -3.11 13.40 -1.01
CA ILE A 186 -1.99 14.26 -1.37
C ILE A 186 -0.95 13.39 -2.07
N PHE A 187 -0.90 13.47 -3.40
CA PHE A 187 0.04 12.73 -4.23
C PHE A 187 1.33 13.51 -4.52
N GLY A 188 2.41 12.79 -4.79
CA GLY A 188 3.72 13.39 -5.05
C GLY A 188 4.33 14.04 -3.81
N ALA A 189 3.84 13.68 -2.62
CA ALA A 189 4.29 14.21 -1.35
C ALA A 189 4.97 13.12 -0.51
N GLN A 190 6.23 13.34 -0.19
CA GLN A 190 6.99 12.45 0.67
C GLN A 190 6.80 12.84 2.14
N CYS A 191 6.52 11.86 2.98
CA CYS A 191 6.62 12.04 4.42
C CYS A 191 8.09 11.99 4.84
N ASN A 192 8.60 13.10 5.37
CA ASN A 192 10.00 13.21 5.79
C ASN A 192 10.19 12.90 7.27
N ASN A 193 9.21 13.25 8.12
CA ASN A 193 9.28 13.01 9.56
C ASN A 193 7.89 12.92 10.17
N ILE A 194 7.82 12.39 11.39
CA ILE A 194 6.66 12.49 12.28
C ILE A 194 6.86 13.66 13.25
N ILE A 195 5.77 14.29 13.67
CA ILE A 195 5.76 15.36 14.65
C ILE A 195 5.42 14.74 16.01
N LEU A 196 6.39 14.73 16.92
CA LEU A 196 6.20 14.23 18.29
C LEU A 196 6.26 15.38 19.30
N GLU A 197 5.25 15.46 20.16
CA GLU A 197 5.20 16.34 21.32
C GLU A 197 4.86 15.50 22.54
N GLU A 198 5.72 15.52 23.55
CA GLU A 198 5.55 14.74 24.79
C GLU A 198 5.21 13.26 24.54
N ASN A 199 5.90 12.61 23.60
CA ASN A 199 5.68 11.24 23.15
C ASN A 199 4.30 11.00 22.47
N VAL A 200 3.59 12.03 22.09
CA VAL A 200 2.34 11.94 21.32
C VAL A 200 2.57 12.39 19.88
N CYS A 201 2.21 11.55 18.91
CA CYS A 201 2.26 11.93 17.50
C CYS A 201 1.14 12.95 17.21
N LYS A 202 1.52 14.11 16.69
CA LYS A 202 0.63 15.23 16.33
C LYS A 202 0.41 15.35 14.83
N GLY A 203 1.11 14.56 14.04
CA GLY A 203 1.06 14.61 12.58
C GLY A 203 2.38 14.26 11.93
N VAL A 204 2.58 14.77 10.72
CA VAL A 204 3.76 14.48 9.89
C VAL A 204 4.30 15.73 9.23
N ILE A 205 5.59 15.71 8.89
CA ILE A 205 6.22 16.68 7.99
C ILE A 205 6.25 16.05 6.60
N ILE A 206 5.59 16.70 5.65
CA ILE A 206 5.54 16.27 4.25
C ILE A 206 6.25 17.27 3.36
N GLU A 207 6.75 16.79 2.23
CA GLU A 207 7.39 17.64 1.21
C GLU A 207 6.91 17.24 -0.17
N ASP A 208 6.52 18.22 -0.96
CA ASP A 208 6.21 18.06 -2.38
C ASP A 208 6.87 19.16 -3.23
N ALA A 209 6.98 18.91 -4.53
CA ALA A 209 7.66 19.82 -5.45
C ALA A 209 6.95 21.18 -5.61
N LYS A 210 5.65 21.27 -5.31
CA LYS A 210 4.85 22.48 -5.51
C LYS A 210 4.89 23.41 -4.30
N ASN A 211 4.81 22.84 -3.08
CA ASN A 211 4.61 23.61 -1.85
C ASN A 211 5.82 23.51 -0.90
N GLY A 212 6.85 22.73 -1.23
CA GLY A 212 7.98 22.46 -0.35
C GLY A 212 7.60 21.67 0.90
N ALA A 213 8.43 21.80 1.93
CA ALA A 213 8.21 21.15 3.22
C ALA A 213 7.16 21.88 4.04
N ARG A 214 6.22 21.15 4.65
CA ARG A 214 5.18 21.67 5.52
C ARG A 214 4.69 20.64 6.53
N GLU A 215 4.13 21.10 7.61
CA GLU A 215 3.46 20.30 8.62
C GLU A 215 2.04 19.95 8.19
N LEU A 216 1.63 18.74 8.50
CA LEU A 216 0.28 18.24 8.35
C LEU A 216 -0.15 17.65 9.69
N LEU A 217 -1.02 18.36 10.41
CA LEU A 217 -1.45 17.97 11.74
C LEU A 217 -2.57 16.93 11.67
N ALA A 218 -2.50 15.94 12.56
CA ALA A 218 -3.53 14.91 12.70
C ALA A 218 -3.60 14.40 14.13
N ASP A 219 -4.81 14.04 14.58
CA ASP A 219 -5.00 13.45 15.91
C ASP A 219 -4.45 12.00 15.97
N LYS A 220 -4.50 11.29 14.85
CA LYS A 220 -3.92 9.95 14.68
C LYS A 220 -3.13 9.87 13.38
N THR A 221 -1.98 9.22 13.43
CA THR A 221 -1.14 8.96 12.26
C THR A 221 -0.96 7.45 12.10
N ILE A 222 -1.26 6.95 10.89
CA ILE A 222 -1.11 5.55 10.53
C ILE A 222 0.00 5.44 9.49
N ILE A 223 1.04 4.67 9.79
CA ILE A 223 2.17 4.46 8.89
C ILE A 223 1.95 3.18 8.09
N ALA A 224 1.70 3.33 6.78
CA ALA A 224 1.37 2.24 5.85
C ALA A 224 2.30 2.25 4.63
N THR A 225 3.59 2.51 4.84
CA THR A 225 4.58 2.79 3.77
C THR A 225 5.05 1.57 2.99
N GLY A 226 4.76 0.37 3.46
CA GLY A 226 5.13 -0.89 2.83
C GLY A 226 6.65 -1.04 2.62
N ARG A 227 7.05 -1.99 1.77
CA ARG A 227 8.47 -2.32 1.54
C ARG A 227 9.31 -1.15 0.99
N ARG A 228 8.71 -0.25 0.22
CA ARG A 228 9.41 0.95 -0.30
C ARG A 228 9.63 2.03 0.75
N GLY A 229 9.03 1.89 1.92
CA GLY A 229 9.23 2.77 3.05
C GLY A 229 10.02 2.15 4.20
N ALA A 230 10.55 0.93 4.04
CA ALA A 230 11.25 0.21 5.11
C ALA A 230 12.43 1.01 5.67
N ASP A 231 13.34 1.45 4.81
CA ASP A 231 14.51 2.25 5.23
C ASP A 231 14.11 3.56 5.92
N TRP A 232 13.03 4.20 5.42
CA TRP A 232 12.50 5.39 6.04
C TRP A 232 11.90 5.09 7.43
N LEU A 233 11.17 3.98 7.56
CA LEU A 233 10.55 3.57 8.83
C LEU A 233 11.63 3.24 9.88
N GLU A 234 12.65 2.47 9.50
CA GLU A 234 13.80 2.17 10.36
C GLU A 234 14.48 3.44 10.85
N LYS A 235 14.72 4.40 9.94
CA LYS A 235 15.29 5.70 10.30
C LYS A 235 14.38 6.46 11.28
N MET A 236 13.05 6.47 11.05
CA MET A 236 12.10 7.13 11.95
C MET A 236 12.09 6.49 13.33
N CYS A 237 12.09 5.16 13.41
CA CYS A 237 12.19 4.44 14.67
C CYS A 237 13.48 4.80 15.41
N SER A 238 14.61 4.81 14.71
CA SER A 238 15.91 5.16 15.29
C SER A 238 15.98 6.60 15.80
N VAL A 239 15.52 7.57 14.99
CA VAL A 239 15.55 9.00 15.34
C VAL A 239 14.65 9.32 16.55
N HIS A 240 13.53 8.62 16.66
CA HIS A 240 12.54 8.87 17.73
C HIS A 240 12.64 7.85 18.89
N ASN A 241 13.68 7.02 18.93
CA ASN A 241 13.88 5.99 19.94
C ASN A 241 12.70 5.01 20.08
N ILE A 242 12.06 4.67 18.97
CA ILE A 242 11.00 3.68 18.91
C ILE A 242 11.66 2.30 18.76
N ALA A 243 11.35 1.37 19.66
CA ALA A 243 11.87 0.01 19.59
C ALA A 243 11.44 -0.67 18.27
N HIS A 244 12.38 -1.28 17.60
CA HIS A 244 12.15 -2.01 16.34
C HIS A 244 13.13 -3.16 16.19
N ALA A 245 12.77 -4.14 15.38
CA ALA A 245 13.59 -5.28 15.03
C ALA A 245 13.49 -5.58 13.53
N PRO A 246 14.49 -6.23 12.93
CA PRO A 246 14.39 -6.73 11.57
C PRO A 246 13.20 -7.69 11.42
N GLY A 247 12.46 -7.55 10.33
CA GLY A 247 11.42 -8.51 9.97
C GLY A 247 12.01 -9.79 9.38
N VAL A 248 11.20 -10.84 9.34
CA VAL A 248 11.52 -12.08 8.62
C VAL A 248 11.23 -11.90 7.13
N VAL A 249 12.09 -12.45 6.28
CA VAL A 249 11.90 -12.45 4.82
C VAL A 249 12.12 -13.85 4.26
N ASP A 250 11.27 -14.22 3.31
CA ASP A 250 11.48 -15.44 2.52
C ASP A 250 12.46 -15.18 1.39
N ILE A 251 13.40 -16.09 1.21
CA ILE A 251 14.35 -16.07 0.10
C ILE A 251 14.00 -17.22 -0.82
N GLY A 252 13.75 -16.91 -2.09
CA GLY A 252 13.41 -17.89 -3.10
C GLY A 252 14.20 -17.70 -4.39
N VAL A 253 14.24 -18.74 -5.20
CA VAL A 253 14.82 -18.74 -6.54
C VAL A 253 13.69 -18.77 -7.57
N ARG A 254 13.70 -17.83 -8.50
CA ARG A 254 12.82 -17.87 -9.68
C ARG A 254 13.40 -18.86 -10.69
N VAL A 255 12.64 -19.90 -11.02
CA VAL A 255 13.00 -20.86 -12.07
C VAL A 255 12.12 -20.58 -13.28
N GLU A 256 12.74 -20.37 -14.42
CA GLU A 256 12.07 -20.24 -15.71
C GLU A 256 12.42 -21.46 -16.55
N VAL A 257 11.39 -22.11 -17.10
CA VAL A 257 11.52 -23.27 -17.99
C VAL A 257 10.80 -22.98 -19.29
N ARG A 258 11.18 -23.67 -20.36
CA ARG A 258 10.47 -23.59 -21.63
C ARG A 258 9.08 -24.22 -21.51
N ASN A 259 8.15 -23.74 -22.31
CA ASN A 259 6.77 -24.25 -22.34
C ASN A 259 6.61 -25.54 -23.15
N GLU A 260 7.69 -26.20 -23.53
CA GLU A 260 7.69 -27.45 -24.29
C GLU A 260 7.47 -28.67 -23.42
#